data_1ec5f4c16fd9446aab8863a439a96c97
#
_entry.id   1ec5f4c16fd9446aab8863a439a96c97
#
_cell.length_a   1.000
_cell.length_b   1.000
_cell.length_c   1.000
_cell.angle_alpha   90.00
_cell.angle_beta   90.00
_cell.angle_gamma   90.00
#
_symmetry.space_group_name_H-M   'P 1'
#
loop_
_entity.id
_entity.type
_entity.pdbx_description
1 polymer ?
#
loop_
_entity_poly.entity_id
_entity_poly.type
_entity_poly.pdbx_seq_one_letter_code
_entity_poly.pdbx_strand_id
1 'polypeptide(L)'
;MATTPYPSTHRASARQRLHQQVDQEKARTRKRRRITRIVTAVASVVVVGLVAFGLWSARATDTTATGQAPAFTLKTTVGTTVSLSDYRGKPVLLYFNEGAGCGACTQQMAEIEKNPGFARAGITVLPIVMNTTDQIKPDLAQFGVKTPYLLDDGAVSKAYGVLGKGMHANLPGHGFVLIDADGVQRWKGEYPSMWIDPGTLLKEAKSRL
;
A
#
# COMPACT_ATOMS: atom_id res chain seq x y z
N MET A 1 25.70 -47.27 -82.02
CA MET A 1 25.86 -46.38 -80.89
C MET A 1 24.49 -46.33 -80.21
N ALA A 2 24.36 -47.02 -79.03
CA ALA A 2 23.08 -47.05 -78.32
C ALA A 2 23.14 -46.02 -77.21
N THR A 3 22.28 -44.99 -77.23
CA THR A 3 22.11 -43.99 -76.17
C THR A 3 21.14 -44.56 -75.16
N THR A 4 21.67 -44.88 -73.98
CA THR A 4 20.89 -45.32 -72.86
C THR A 4 20.05 -44.14 -72.23
N PRO A 5 18.75 -44.26 -72.10
CA PRO A 5 17.97 -43.16 -71.46
C PRO A 5 18.24 -43.13 -69.94
N TYR A 6 18.68 -41.99 -69.47
CA TYR A 6 18.88 -41.71 -68.02
C TYR A 6 17.53 -41.66 -67.28
N PRO A 7 17.35 -42.38 -66.18
CA PRO A 7 16.02 -42.55 -65.58
C PRO A 7 15.51 -41.25 -64.93
N SER A 8 14.42 -40.71 -65.49
CA SER A 8 13.70 -39.48 -65.02
C SER A 8 13.05 -39.62 -63.64
N THR A 9 12.95 -40.82 -63.14
CA THR A 9 12.30 -41.18 -61.85
C THR A 9 13.04 -40.65 -60.62
N HIS A 10 14.35 -40.56 -60.61
CA HIS A 10 15.15 -40.08 -59.46
C HIS A 10 14.99 -38.59 -59.20
N ARG A 11 14.80 -37.78 -60.26
CA ARG A 11 14.60 -36.33 -60.11
C ARG A 11 13.19 -35.99 -59.56
N ALA A 12 12.18 -36.78 -59.92
CA ALA A 12 10.82 -36.59 -59.43
C ALA A 12 10.72 -36.93 -57.91
N SER A 13 11.38 -38.01 -57.49
CA SER A 13 11.40 -38.43 -56.07
C SER A 13 12.19 -37.43 -55.17
N ALA A 14 13.29 -36.86 -55.67
CA ALA A 14 14.05 -35.84 -54.96
C ALA A 14 13.27 -34.54 -54.76
N ARG A 15 12.54 -34.07 -55.78
CA ARG A 15 11.66 -32.88 -55.70
C ARG A 15 10.52 -33.12 -54.70
N GLN A 16 9.93 -34.29 -54.68
CA GLN A 16 8.86 -34.68 -53.73
C GLN A 16 9.33 -34.64 -52.26
N ARG A 17 10.54 -35.18 -52.02
CA ARG A 17 11.14 -35.12 -50.65
C ARG A 17 11.45 -33.68 -50.22
N LEU A 18 11.95 -32.85 -51.11
CA LEU A 18 12.20 -31.43 -50.81
C LEU A 18 10.93 -30.66 -50.51
N HIS A 19 9.85 -30.87 -51.25
CA HIS A 19 8.55 -30.27 -50.98
C HIS A 19 8.02 -30.73 -49.61
N GLN A 20 8.12 -32.03 -49.27
CA GLN A 20 7.70 -32.50 -47.95
C GLN A 20 8.51 -31.92 -46.82
N GLN A 21 9.83 -31.74 -46.97
CA GLN A 21 10.68 -31.09 -45.98
C GLN A 21 10.30 -29.61 -45.76
N VAL A 22 10.12 -28.87 -46.85
CA VAL A 22 9.69 -27.46 -46.82
C VAL A 22 8.32 -27.32 -46.13
N ASP A 23 7.38 -28.19 -46.42
CA ASP A 23 6.05 -28.15 -45.80
C ASP A 23 6.09 -28.51 -44.32
N GLN A 24 6.95 -29.48 -43.95
CA GLN A 24 7.17 -29.81 -42.52
C GLN A 24 7.81 -28.65 -41.75
N GLU A 25 8.81 -27.96 -42.35
CA GLU A 25 9.43 -26.79 -41.73
C GLU A 25 8.43 -25.62 -41.59
N LYS A 26 7.63 -25.38 -42.62
CA LYS A 26 6.56 -24.37 -42.57
C LYS A 26 5.51 -24.71 -41.47
N ALA A 27 5.14 -25.96 -41.36
CA ALA A 27 4.22 -26.41 -40.30
C ALA A 27 4.81 -26.23 -38.90
N ARG A 28 6.11 -26.59 -38.71
CA ARG A 28 6.83 -26.40 -37.43
C ARG A 28 6.95 -24.92 -37.06
N THR A 29 7.29 -24.06 -38.02
CA THR A 29 7.42 -22.61 -37.82
C THR A 29 6.05 -21.96 -37.50
N ARG A 30 4.98 -22.37 -38.18
CA ARG A 30 3.61 -21.92 -37.89
C ARG A 30 3.17 -22.35 -36.47
N LYS A 31 3.45 -23.60 -36.09
CA LYS A 31 3.17 -24.10 -34.74
C LYS A 31 3.96 -23.34 -33.66
N ARG A 32 5.27 -23.13 -33.87
CA ARG A 32 6.10 -22.30 -32.96
C ARG A 32 5.57 -20.89 -32.83
N ARG A 33 5.28 -20.20 -33.93
CA ARG A 33 4.71 -18.83 -33.91
C ARG A 33 3.38 -18.76 -33.18
N ARG A 34 2.51 -19.79 -33.35
CA ARG A 34 1.23 -19.86 -32.64
C ARG A 34 1.44 -20.05 -31.13
N ILE A 35 2.34 -20.96 -30.74
CA ILE A 35 2.67 -21.19 -29.31
C ILE A 35 3.28 -19.93 -28.71
N THR A 36 4.24 -19.30 -29.37
CA THR A 36 4.85 -18.04 -28.88
C THR A 36 3.79 -16.95 -28.68
N ARG A 37 2.87 -16.78 -29.66
CA ARG A 37 1.78 -15.78 -29.52
C ARG A 37 0.86 -16.08 -28.35
N ILE A 38 0.53 -17.34 -28.11
CA ILE A 38 -0.30 -17.76 -26.96
C ILE A 38 0.47 -17.51 -25.65
N VAL A 39 1.72 -17.91 -25.56
CA VAL A 39 2.55 -17.70 -24.37
C VAL A 39 2.72 -16.22 -24.05
N THR A 40 3.00 -15.39 -25.07
CA THR A 40 3.11 -13.93 -24.85
C THR A 40 1.78 -13.31 -24.43
N ALA A 41 0.67 -13.73 -25.03
CA ALA A 41 -0.66 -13.23 -24.64
C ALA A 41 -1.00 -13.61 -23.19
N VAL A 42 -0.75 -14.86 -22.79
CA VAL A 42 -0.97 -15.33 -21.42
C VAL A 42 -0.06 -14.58 -20.43
N ALA A 43 1.22 -14.43 -20.76
CA ALA A 43 2.16 -13.68 -19.91
C ALA A 43 1.72 -12.21 -19.74
N SER A 44 1.26 -11.56 -20.82
CA SER A 44 0.74 -10.19 -20.75
C SER A 44 -0.50 -10.08 -19.86
N VAL A 45 -1.44 -11.02 -19.96
CA VAL A 45 -2.65 -11.05 -19.10
C VAL A 45 -2.26 -11.24 -17.63
N VAL A 46 -1.31 -12.13 -17.35
CA VAL A 46 -0.81 -12.35 -15.97
C VAL A 46 -0.17 -11.06 -15.41
N VAL A 47 0.69 -10.40 -16.18
CA VAL A 47 1.33 -9.15 -15.75
C VAL A 47 0.29 -8.06 -15.48
N VAL A 48 -0.67 -7.86 -16.41
CA VAL A 48 -1.76 -6.89 -16.21
C VAL A 48 -2.60 -7.24 -14.99
N GLY A 49 -2.90 -8.52 -14.79
CA GLY A 49 -3.64 -8.99 -13.62
C GLY A 49 -2.91 -8.72 -12.30
N LEU A 50 -1.60 -8.97 -12.24
CA LEU A 50 -0.78 -8.68 -11.07
C LEU A 50 -0.69 -7.18 -10.77
N VAL A 51 -0.52 -6.35 -11.80
CA VAL A 51 -0.51 -4.89 -11.64
C VAL A 51 -1.88 -4.39 -11.16
N ALA A 52 -2.96 -4.84 -11.77
CA ALA A 52 -4.31 -4.47 -11.36
C ALA A 52 -4.61 -4.91 -9.91
N PHE A 53 -4.20 -6.13 -9.52
CA PHE A 53 -4.32 -6.63 -8.15
C PHE A 53 -3.50 -5.79 -7.17
N GLY A 54 -2.24 -5.45 -7.53
CA GLY A 54 -1.39 -4.58 -6.70
C GLY A 54 -2.00 -3.20 -6.50
N LEU A 55 -2.52 -2.57 -7.56
CA LEU A 55 -3.20 -1.29 -7.47
C LEU A 55 -4.49 -1.36 -6.66
N TRP A 56 -5.23 -2.47 -6.76
CA TRP A 56 -6.46 -2.66 -5.98
C TRP A 56 -6.17 -2.86 -4.49
N SER A 57 -5.16 -3.65 -4.14
CA SER A 57 -4.77 -3.89 -2.75
C SER A 57 -4.13 -2.67 -2.06
N ALA A 58 -3.58 -1.74 -2.84
CA ALA A 58 -3.01 -0.48 -2.33
C ALA A 58 -4.03 0.65 -2.13
N ARG A 59 -5.33 0.38 -2.39
CA ARG A 59 -6.37 1.40 -2.20
C ARG A 59 -6.58 1.69 -0.72
N ALA A 60 -6.75 2.98 -0.41
CA ALA A 60 -7.21 3.42 0.89
C ALA A 60 -8.59 2.82 1.20
N THR A 61 -8.81 2.43 2.43
CA THR A 61 -10.11 1.96 2.91
C THR A 61 -10.65 2.93 3.94
N ASP A 62 -11.88 3.36 3.74
CA ASP A 62 -12.61 4.24 4.64
C ASP A 62 -13.76 3.48 5.31
N THR A 63 -13.91 3.68 6.61
CA THR A 63 -15.07 3.19 7.34
C THR A 63 -15.68 4.32 8.16
N THR A 64 -17.00 4.50 8.04
CA THR A 64 -17.74 5.31 9.02
C THR A 64 -17.80 4.51 10.31
N ALA A 65 -17.18 5.02 11.35
CA ALA A 65 -17.22 4.41 12.67
C ALA A 65 -18.18 5.21 13.54
N THR A 66 -19.06 4.52 14.26
CA THR A 66 -20.03 5.14 15.15
C THR A 66 -19.94 4.49 16.52
N GLY A 67 -19.65 5.28 17.55
CA GLY A 67 -19.55 4.81 18.93
C GLY A 67 -18.53 5.60 19.73
N GLN A 68 -18.58 5.44 21.04
CA GLN A 68 -17.57 6.06 21.91
C GLN A 68 -16.18 5.50 21.56
N ALA A 69 -15.23 6.41 21.38
CA ALA A 69 -13.85 6.04 21.12
C ALA A 69 -13.27 5.30 22.33
N PRO A 70 -12.52 4.20 22.15
CA PRO A 70 -11.83 3.53 23.24
C PRO A 70 -10.94 4.51 24.01
N ALA A 71 -11.12 4.57 25.33
CA ALA A 71 -10.31 5.42 26.19
C ALA A 71 -8.87 4.91 26.26
N PHE A 72 -7.92 5.83 26.34
CA PHE A 72 -6.51 5.49 26.58
C PHE A 72 -5.81 6.55 27.42
N THR A 73 -4.71 6.14 28.03
CA THR A 73 -3.73 7.00 28.68
C THR A 73 -2.35 6.47 28.34
N LEU A 74 -1.55 7.25 27.61
CA LEU A 74 -0.25 6.84 27.09
C LEU A 74 0.85 7.83 27.50
N LYS A 75 2.07 7.32 27.69
CA LYS A 75 3.27 8.17 27.80
C LYS A 75 3.68 8.70 26.43
N THR A 76 4.32 9.85 26.42
CA THR A 76 4.88 10.44 25.20
C THR A 76 6.39 10.27 25.13
N THR A 77 6.96 10.49 23.97
CA THR A 77 8.43 10.52 23.74
C THR A 77 9.18 11.60 24.52
N VAL A 78 8.46 12.55 25.13
CA VAL A 78 9.03 13.60 26.01
C VAL A 78 8.75 13.35 27.49
N GLY A 79 8.19 12.17 27.84
CA GLY A 79 7.98 11.74 29.22
C GLY A 79 6.68 12.25 29.87
N THR A 80 5.87 13.03 29.17
CA THR A 80 4.53 13.43 29.63
C THR A 80 3.52 12.30 29.44
N THR A 81 2.38 12.40 30.11
CA THR A 81 1.25 11.49 29.94
C THR A 81 0.11 12.23 29.26
N VAL A 82 -0.56 11.57 28.34
CA VAL A 82 -1.69 12.08 27.56
C VAL A 82 -2.83 11.09 27.63
N SER A 83 -4.02 11.57 27.97
CA SER A 83 -5.27 10.80 27.95
C SER A 83 -6.20 11.33 26.88
N LEU A 84 -6.98 10.47 26.24
CA LEU A 84 -7.99 10.91 25.27
C LEU A 84 -8.99 11.89 25.89
N SER A 85 -9.30 11.72 27.18
CA SER A 85 -10.19 12.63 27.94
C SER A 85 -9.70 14.07 28.00
N ASP A 86 -8.41 14.32 27.86
CA ASP A 86 -7.81 15.66 27.91
C ASP A 86 -8.23 16.53 26.71
N TYR A 87 -8.79 15.89 25.68
CA TYR A 87 -9.25 16.52 24.44
C TYR A 87 -10.77 16.67 24.35
N ARG A 88 -11.52 16.41 25.43
CA ARG A 88 -12.97 16.66 25.41
C ARG A 88 -13.28 18.11 25.03
N GLY A 89 -14.30 18.29 24.18
CA GLY A 89 -14.65 19.62 23.62
C GLY A 89 -13.85 20.03 22.37
N LYS A 90 -12.92 19.18 21.90
CA LYS A 90 -12.13 19.41 20.68
C LYS A 90 -11.99 18.12 19.88
N PRO A 91 -12.06 18.19 18.53
CA PRO A 91 -11.83 17.01 17.71
C PRO A 91 -10.35 16.60 17.72
N VAL A 92 -10.13 15.29 17.69
CA VAL A 92 -8.80 14.65 17.68
C VAL A 92 -8.67 13.75 16.47
N LEU A 93 -7.54 13.81 15.81
CA LEU A 93 -7.15 12.89 14.77
C LEU A 93 -5.99 12.02 15.28
N LEU A 94 -6.30 10.78 15.64
CA LEU A 94 -5.26 9.80 15.98
C LEU A 94 -4.57 9.35 14.70
N TYR A 95 -3.25 9.33 14.72
CA TYR A 95 -2.43 8.84 13.63
C TYR A 95 -1.64 7.61 14.07
N PHE A 96 -2.16 6.43 13.75
CA PHE A 96 -1.46 5.16 13.97
C PHE A 96 -0.49 4.90 12.82
N ASN A 97 0.73 4.46 13.16
CA ASN A 97 1.74 4.15 12.14
C ASN A 97 2.77 3.13 12.66
N GLU A 98 3.52 2.52 11.74
CA GLU A 98 4.50 1.48 12.08
C GLU A 98 5.69 2.01 12.91
N GLY A 99 5.94 3.32 12.90
CA GLY A 99 6.97 3.97 13.71
C GLY A 99 8.38 3.83 13.16
N ALA A 100 9.33 3.47 14.03
CA ALA A 100 10.75 3.42 13.71
C ALA A 100 11.04 2.51 12.50
N GLY A 101 11.82 3.03 11.55
CA GLY A 101 12.13 2.36 10.28
C GLY A 101 11.13 2.64 9.15
N CYS A 102 9.94 3.20 9.44
CA CYS A 102 9.00 3.65 8.43
C CYS A 102 9.22 5.14 8.12
N GLY A 103 10.19 5.47 7.26
CA GLY A 103 10.48 6.85 6.89
C GLY A 103 9.26 7.60 6.32
N ALA A 104 8.43 6.93 5.51
CA ALA A 104 7.19 7.52 4.97
C ALA A 104 6.20 7.89 6.08
N CYS A 105 6.11 7.09 7.15
CA CYS A 105 5.24 7.37 8.29
C CYS A 105 5.70 8.63 9.04
N THR A 106 7.00 8.75 9.31
CA THR A 106 7.55 9.91 10.00
C THR A 106 7.47 11.17 9.12
N GLN A 107 7.74 11.03 7.81
CA GLN A 107 7.54 12.09 6.81
C GLN A 107 6.08 12.58 6.80
N GLN A 108 5.11 11.68 6.86
CA GLN A 108 3.68 12.02 6.90
C GLN A 108 3.39 12.97 8.07
N MET A 109 3.91 12.68 9.27
CA MET A 109 3.71 13.56 10.43
C MET A 109 4.41 14.90 10.26
N ALA A 110 5.62 14.93 9.72
CA ALA A 110 6.35 16.17 9.42
C ALA A 110 5.57 17.09 8.48
N GLU A 111 4.90 16.51 7.46
CA GLU A 111 4.09 17.29 6.53
C GLU A 111 2.73 17.72 7.14
N ILE A 112 2.16 16.93 8.03
CA ILE A 112 0.97 17.34 8.81
C ILE A 112 1.30 18.54 9.70
N GLU A 113 2.44 18.55 10.38
CA GLU A 113 2.89 19.67 11.22
C GLU A 113 3.04 20.98 10.44
N LYS A 114 3.49 20.90 9.19
CA LYS A 114 3.64 22.05 8.31
C LYS A 114 2.32 22.63 7.81
N ASN A 115 1.22 21.87 7.94
CA ASN A 115 -0.09 22.32 7.47
C ASN A 115 -0.87 23.03 8.60
N PRO A 116 -0.94 24.36 8.58
CA PRO A 116 -1.62 25.14 9.62
C PRO A 116 -3.14 24.93 9.60
N GLY A 117 -3.66 24.23 8.60
CA GLY A 117 -5.11 23.97 8.46
C GLY A 117 -5.67 23.14 9.60
N PHE A 118 -4.92 22.17 10.13
CA PHE A 118 -5.35 21.38 11.28
C PHE A 118 -5.58 22.24 12.50
N ALA A 119 -4.62 23.09 12.86
CA ALA A 119 -4.75 24.03 13.98
C ALA A 119 -5.92 25.03 13.76
N ARG A 120 -6.07 25.58 12.55
CA ARG A 120 -7.20 26.47 12.22
C ARG A 120 -8.55 25.77 12.29
N ALA A 121 -8.61 24.47 12.04
CA ALA A 121 -9.82 23.66 12.19
C ALA A 121 -10.06 23.18 13.64
N GLY A 122 -9.16 23.51 14.57
CA GLY A 122 -9.22 23.04 15.96
C GLY A 122 -8.94 21.55 16.13
N ILE A 123 -8.40 20.89 15.10
CA ILE A 123 -8.11 19.44 15.11
C ILE A 123 -6.71 19.23 15.67
N THR A 124 -6.61 18.48 16.77
CA THR A 124 -5.32 18.02 17.31
C THR A 124 -4.95 16.69 16.69
N VAL A 125 -3.73 16.57 16.15
CA VAL A 125 -3.21 15.31 15.61
C VAL A 125 -2.32 14.65 16.64
N LEU A 126 -2.61 13.39 16.97
CA LEU A 126 -1.89 12.59 17.98
C LEU A 126 -1.25 11.36 17.30
N PRO A 127 0.06 11.39 17.02
CA PRO A 127 0.76 10.22 16.47
C PRO A 127 0.97 9.16 17.56
N ILE A 128 0.66 7.89 17.20
CA ILE A 128 0.73 6.74 18.10
C ILE A 128 1.57 5.64 17.43
N VAL A 129 2.57 5.14 18.17
CA VAL A 129 3.49 4.09 17.71
C VAL A 129 3.70 3.04 18.79
N MET A 130 4.10 1.84 18.38
CA MET A 130 4.46 0.74 19.30
C MET A 130 5.97 0.65 19.55
N ASN A 131 6.67 1.77 19.46
CA ASN A 131 8.11 1.85 19.70
C ASN A 131 8.40 2.41 21.09
N THR A 132 9.61 2.16 21.59
CA THR A 132 10.16 2.94 22.71
C THR A 132 10.63 4.31 22.23
N THR A 133 10.82 5.24 23.16
CA THR A 133 11.40 6.57 22.85
C THR A 133 12.72 6.46 22.11
N ASP A 134 13.62 5.57 22.55
CA ASP A 134 14.95 5.44 21.95
C ASP A 134 14.91 4.88 20.53
N GLN A 135 13.92 4.04 20.23
CA GLN A 135 13.73 3.49 18.89
C GLN A 135 13.22 4.54 17.89
N ILE A 136 12.25 5.39 18.28
CA ILE A 136 11.63 6.33 17.34
C ILE A 136 12.35 7.69 17.26
N LYS A 137 13.06 8.09 18.31
CA LYS A 137 13.71 9.40 18.42
C LYS A 137 14.67 9.74 17.26
N PRO A 138 15.49 8.79 16.73
CA PRO A 138 16.32 9.07 15.55
C PRO A 138 15.51 9.48 14.33
N ASP A 139 14.41 8.81 14.05
CA ASP A 139 13.54 9.11 12.91
C ASP A 139 12.86 10.48 13.08
N LEU A 140 12.35 10.78 14.29
CA LEU A 140 11.77 12.10 14.57
C LEU A 140 12.78 13.22 14.32
N ALA A 141 14.02 13.04 14.75
CA ALA A 141 15.11 14.00 14.54
C ALA A 141 15.45 14.13 13.05
N GLN A 142 15.56 13.02 12.32
CA GLN A 142 15.87 13.00 10.89
C GLN A 142 14.85 13.77 10.06
N PHE A 143 13.56 13.61 10.36
CA PHE A 143 12.47 14.27 9.61
C PHE A 143 12.05 15.62 10.22
N GLY A 144 12.67 16.02 11.33
CA GLY A 144 12.41 17.30 11.99
C GLY A 144 11.04 17.40 12.66
N VAL A 145 10.44 16.24 13.02
CA VAL A 145 9.15 16.17 13.71
C VAL A 145 9.31 16.64 15.16
N LYS A 146 8.43 17.54 15.59
CA LYS A 146 8.44 18.14 16.93
C LYS A 146 7.30 17.67 17.82
N THR A 147 6.20 17.21 17.23
CA THR A 147 5.06 16.66 17.95
C THR A 147 5.48 15.41 18.74
N PRO A 148 5.26 15.38 20.06
CA PRO A 148 5.54 14.18 20.83
C PRO A 148 4.68 13.01 20.36
N TYR A 149 5.30 11.85 20.15
CA TYR A 149 4.59 10.63 19.82
C TYR A 149 4.11 9.94 21.09
N LEU A 150 2.92 9.35 21.04
CA LEU A 150 2.35 8.53 22.08
C LEU A 150 2.87 7.09 21.91
N LEU A 151 3.29 6.49 23.02
CA LEU A 151 3.93 5.18 23.08
C LEU A 151 2.93 4.14 23.54
N ASP A 152 2.47 3.29 22.62
CA ASP A 152 1.52 2.21 22.84
C ASP A 152 2.27 0.87 22.98
N ASP A 153 1.82 0.00 23.86
CA ASP A 153 2.27 -1.39 23.98
C ASP A 153 1.47 -2.37 23.09
N GLY A 154 0.60 -1.82 22.25
CA GLY A 154 -0.29 -2.55 21.35
C GLY A 154 -1.73 -2.65 21.85
N ALA A 155 -2.00 -2.28 23.10
CA ALA A 155 -3.35 -2.34 23.65
C ALA A 155 -4.30 -1.35 22.96
N VAL A 156 -3.85 -0.11 22.77
CA VAL A 156 -4.63 0.95 22.09
C VAL A 156 -4.78 0.61 20.61
N SER A 157 -3.70 0.25 19.92
CA SER A 157 -3.74 -0.16 18.53
C SER A 157 -4.71 -1.33 18.28
N LYS A 158 -4.76 -2.30 19.22
CA LYS A 158 -5.73 -3.40 19.19
C LYS A 158 -7.17 -2.91 19.40
N ALA A 159 -7.39 -2.05 20.40
CA ALA A 159 -8.72 -1.52 20.71
C ALA A 159 -9.33 -0.74 19.55
N TYR A 160 -8.50 -0.01 18.81
CA TYR A 160 -8.90 0.71 17.59
C TYR A 160 -8.92 -0.16 16.31
N GLY A 161 -8.55 -1.46 16.41
CA GLY A 161 -8.57 -2.40 15.30
C GLY A 161 -7.63 -2.02 14.16
N VAL A 162 -6.46 -1.46 14.48
CA VAL A 162 -5.46 -1.00 13.50
C VAL A 162 -4.22 -1.90 13.41
N LEU A 163 -4.11 -2.94 14.25
CA LEU A 163 -3.02 -3.91 14.18
C LEU A 163 -3.10 -4.75 12.90
N GLY A 164 -1.94 -5.06 12.32
CA GLY A 164 -1.83 -5.90 11.12
C GLY A 164 -2.44 -5.30 9.86
N LYS A 165 -2.57 -3.99 9.80
CA LYS A 165 -3.13 -3.26 8.65
C LYS A 165 -2.06 -2.63 7.75
N GLY A 166 -0.79 -2.85 8.05
CA GLY A 166 0.37 -2.45 7.27
C GLY A 166 1.19 -3.65 6.79
N MET A 167 2.48 -3.43 6.58
CA MET A 167 3.42 -4.47 6.15
C MET A 167 3.74 -5.48 7.26
N HIS A 168 3.56 -5.12 8.52
CA HIS A 168 3.89 -5.93 9.69
C HIS A 168 2.63 -6.33 10.46
N ALA A 169 2.41 -7.62 10.63
CA ALA A 169 1.21 -8.17 11.27
C ALA A 169 1.03 -7.73 12.74
N ASN A 170 2.13 -7.42 13.42
CA ASN A 170 2.13 -7.06 14.85
C ASN A 170 2.26 -5.56 15.11
N LEU A 171 2.26 -4.73 14.07
CA LEU A 171 2.33 -3.27 14.17
C LEU A 171 1.05 -2.64 13.65
N PRO A 172 0.70 -1.42 14.10
CA PRO A 172 -0.38 -0.67 13.47
C PRO A 172 0.00 -0.32 12.04
N GLY A 173 -0.99 -0.36 11.15
CA GLY A 173 -0.79 0.14 9.78
C GLY A 173 -0.75 1.66 9.74
N HIS A 174 -0.62 2.23 8.53
CA HIS A 174 -0.69 3.66 8.31
C HIS A 174 -2.17 4.09 8.26
N GLY A 175 -2.70 4.52 9.40
CA GLY A 175 -4.11 4.80 9.55
C GLY A 175 -4.44 6.00 10.42
N PHE A 176 -5.61 6.57 10.19
CA PHE A 176 -6.13 7.71 10.94
C PHE A 176 -7.50 7.37 11.53
N VAL A 177 -7.74 7.87 12.73
CA VAL A 177 -9.05 7.76 13.40
C VAL A 177 -9.47 9.15 13.87
N LEU A 178 -10.60 9.63 13.35
CA LEU A 178 -11.19 10.91 13.75
C LEU A 178 -12.16 10.71 14.91
N ILE A 179 -11.98 11.48 15.94
CA ILE A 179 -12.83 11.54 17.15
C ILE A 179 -13.33 12.97 17.27
N ASP A 180 -14.62 13.14 17.45
CA ASP A 180 -15.23 14.46 17.62
C ASP A 180 -15.07 15.02 19.03
N ALA A 181 -15.61 16.22 19.27
CA ALA A 181 -15.57 16.90 20.55
C ALA A 181 -16.27 16.12 21.69
N ASP A 182 -17.27 15.29 21.35
CA ASP A 182 -18.01 14.46 22.29
C ASP A 182 -17.31 13.12 22.56
N GLY A 183 -16.14 12.88 21.93
CA GLY A 183 -15.37 11.65 22.04
C GLY A 183 -15.97 10.49 21.26
N VAL A 184 -16.80 10.77 20.27
CA VAL A 184 -17.36 9.77 19.36
C VAL A 184 -16.44 9.60 18.17
N GLN A 185 -16.12 8.35 17.85
CA GLN A 185 -15.37 8.01 16.66
C GLN A 185 -16.26 8.24 15.43
N ARG A 186 -15.83 9.09 14.52
CA ARG A 186 -16.58 9.49 13.31
C ARG A 186 -16.08 8.83 12.05
N TRP A 187 -14.80 8.56 11.99
CA TRP A 187 -14.15 8.05 10.79
C TRP A 187 -12.87 7.29 11.11
N LYS A 188 -12.56 6.32 10.27
CA LYS A 188 -11.30 5.59 10.23
C LYS A 188 -10.88 5.42 8.77
N GLY A 189 -9.68 5.86 8.43
CA GLY A 189 -9.05 5.69 7.13
C GLY A 189 -7.75 4.91 7.24
N GLU A 190 -7.56 3.91 6.38
CA GLU A 190 -6.34 3.11 6.29
C GLU A 190 -5.68 3.33 4.94
N TYR A 191 -4.37 3.57 4.93
CA TYR A 191 -3.60 3.93 3.74
C TYR A 191 -2.42 2.97 3.55
N PRO A 192 -2.62 1.84 2.88
CA PRO A 192 -1.56 0.85 2.64
C PRO A 192 -0.39 1.41 1.80
N SER A 193 -0.59 2.52 1.08
CA SER A 193 0.46 3.26 0.38
C SER A 193 1.44 3.98 1.31
N MET A 194 1.19 3.97 2.63
CA MET A 194 1.95 4.70 3.67
C MET A 194 1.97 6.21 3.45
N TRP A 195 0.98 6.76 2.73
CA TRP A 195 0.90 8.19 2.44
C TRP A 195 -0.52 8.66 2.09
N ILE A 196 -0.86 9.85 2.61
CA ILE A 196 -1.97 10.68 2.15
C ILE A 196 -1.53 12.15 2.15
N ASP A 197 -1.93 12.91 1.14
CA ASP A 197 -1.69 14.35 1.12
C ASP A 197 -2.35 15.03 2.33
N PRO A 198 -1.61 15.86 3.13
CA PRO A 198 -2.15 16.47 4.34
C PRO A 198 -3.36 17.38 4.12
N GLY A 199 -3.48 18.01 2.95
CA GLY A 199 -4.66 18.82 2.59
C GLY A 199 -5.88 17.94 2.35
N THR A 200 -5.69 16.81 1.67
CA THR A 200 -6.71 15.78 1.47
C THR A 200 -7.16 15.17 2.79
N LEU A 201 -6.22 14.80 3.67
CA LEU A 201 -6.51 14.30 5.02
C LEU A 201 -7.33 15.29 5.84
N LEU A 202 -6.95 16.57 5.80
CA LEU A 202 -7.70 17.64 6.49
C LEU A 202 -9.12 17.81 5.93
N LYS A 203 -9.28 17.73 4.60
CA LYS A 203 -10.60 17.79 3.96
C LYS A 203 -11.48 16.61 4.40
N GLU A 204 -10.93 15.40 4.41
CA GLU A 204 -11.63 14.21 4.90
C GLU A 204 -12.05 14.36 6.37
N ALA A 205 -11.14 14.77 7.25
CA ALA A 205 -11.44 14.99 8.66
C ALA A 205 -12.56 16.06 8.85
N LYS A 206 -12.47 17.17 8.17
CA LYS A 206 -13.48 18.25 8.25
C LYS A 206 -14.86 17.85 7.73
N SER A 207 -14.93 17.00 6.72
CA SER A 207 -16.21 16.55 6.14
C SER A 207 -16.97 15.57 7.05
N ARG A 208 -16.34 15.09 8.12
CA ARG A 208 -16.88 14.09 9.05
C ARG A 208 -17.18 14.66 10.45
N LEU A 209 -16.86 15.92 10.69
CA LEU A 209 -17.19 16.68 11.92
C LEU A 209 -18.48 17.46 11.73
#